data_ce29c1c181c6cc2c4d18e7a5b09d9d18
#
_entry.id   ce29c1c181c6cc2c4d18e7a5b09d9d18
#
_cell.length_a   1.000
_cell.length_b   1.000
_cell.length_c   1.000
_cell.angle_alpha   90.00
_cell.angle_beta   90.00
_cell.angle_gamma   90.00
#
_symmetry.space_group_name_H-M   'P 1'
#
loop_
_entity.id
_entity.type
_entity.pdbx_description
1 polymer ?
#
loop_
_entity_poly.entity_id
_entity_poly.type
_entity_poly.pdbx_seq_one_letter_code
_entity_poly.pdbx_strand_id
1 'polypeptide(L)'
;RKAEILEFYQGKLRAFCDKLNLPSPPEKTFLKLRPVIDTTGSDLPRLILAYHYAVLHTVAEFSTSVFAPIVFDTAQHQDQDETNITALIEFAFEQRPADTQFVFGTVGLHNYQYSGATVISQEKGRLLSKASYEQARLDISPFVEQLMASR
;
A
#
# COMPACT_ATOMS: atom_id res chain seq x y z
N ARG A 1 16.03 15.80 -15.81
CA ARG A 1 15.80 14.62 -14.96
C ARG A 1 15.11 14.97 -13.63
N LYS A 2 15.64 15.90 -12.78
CA LYS A 2 14.99 16.22 -11.49
C LYS A 2 13.60 16.86 -11.68
N ALA A 3 13.45 17.81 -12.61
CA ALA A 3 12.19 18.45 -12.91
C ALA A 3 11.16 17.45 -13.47
N GLU A 4 11.56 16.60 -14.38
CA GLU A 4 10.76 15.54 -14.98
C GLU A 4 10.23 14.56 -13.93
N ILE A 5 11.09 14.10 -13.01
CA ILE A 5 10.69 13.22 -11.90
C ILE A 5 9.64 13.92 -11.02
N LEU A 6 9.86 15.18 -10.70
CA LEU A 6 8.94 15.93 -9.85
C LEU A 6 7.60 16.18 -10.56
N GLU A 7 7.61 16.49 -11.83
CA GLU A 7 6.41 16.68 -12.66
C GLU A 7 5.58 15.38 -12.74
N PHE A 8 6.24 14.25 -13.01
CA PHE A 8 5.57 12.94 -13.01
C PHE A 8 4.92 12.61 -11.65
N TYR A 9 5.68 12.77 -10.56
CA TYR A 9 5.18 12.57 -9.21
C TYR A 9 3.96 13.45 -8.92
N GLN A 10 4.03 14.73 -9.24
CA GLN A 10 2.93 15.68 -9.03
C GLN A 10 1.69 15.30 -9.83
N GLY A 11 1.87 14.88 -11.09
CA GLY A 11 0.79 14.41 -11.94
C GLY A 11 0.11 13.17 -11.35
N LYS A 12 0.90 12.19 -10.89
CA LYS A 12 0.37 10.99 -10.22
C LYS A 12 -0.37 11.33 -8.93
N LEU A 13 0.21 12.19 -8.08
CA LEU A 13 -0.41 12.56 -6.82
C LEU A 13 -1.77 13.25 -7.03
N ARG A 14 -1.88 14.19 -7.98
CA ARG A 14 -3.16 14.83 -8.33
C ARG A 14 -4.19 13.80 -8.79
N ALA A 15 -3.82 12.96 -9.76
CA ALA A 15 -4.71 11.93 -10.28
C ALA A 15 -5.18 10.94 -9.20
N PHE A 16 -4.33 10.63 -8.22
CA PHE A 16 -4.69 9.74 -7.12
C PHE A 16 -5.56 10.42 -6.06
N CYS A 17 -5.34 11.71 -5.80
CA CYS A 17 -6.25 12.49 -4.97
C CYS A 17 -7.65 12.54 -5.56
N ASP A 18 -7.77 12.78 -6.87
CA ASP A 18 -9.05 12.80 -7.57
C ASP A 18 -9.77 11.44 -7.48
N LYS A 19 -9.05 10.33 -7.66
CA LYS A 19 -9.61 8.98 -7.54
C LYS A 19 -10.09 8.64 -6.13
N LEU A 20 -9.48 9.22 -5.12
CA LEU A 20 -9.84 9.03 -3.72
C LEU A 20 -10.83 10.08 -3.19
N ASN A 21 -11.45 10.85 -4.07
CA ASN A 21 -12.41 11.91 -3.71
C ASN A 21 -11.86 12.87 -2.65
N LEU A 22 -10.57 13.19 -2.77
CA LEU A 22 -9.94 14.16 -1.88
C LEU A 22 -10.15 15.58 -2.41
N PRO A 23 -10.41 16.55 -1.52
CA PRO A 23 -10.33 17.95 -1.92
C PRO A 23 -8.91 18.23 -2.44
N SER A 24 -8.79 19.13 -3.41
CA SER A 24 -7.48 19.46 -3.98
C SER A 24 -6.51 19.86 -2.86
N PRO A 25 -5.44 19.09 -2.62
CA PRO A 25 -4.51 19.40 -1.55
C PRO A 25 -3.83 20.75 -1.78
N PRO A 26 -3.38 21.44 -0.73
CA PRO A 26 -2.63 22.69 -0.89
C PRO A 26 -1.46 22.53 -1.84
N GLU A 27 -1.21 23.52 -2.68
CA GLU A 27 -0.15 23.49 -3.70
C GLU A 27 1.21 23.08 -3.11
N LYS A 28 1.52 23.51 -1.89
CA LYS A 28 2.73 23.11 -1.15
C LYS A 28 2.89 21.58 -1.00
N THR A 29 1.79 20.82 -1.01
CA THR A 29 1.78 19.35 -0.91
C THR A 29 2.37 18.71 -2.18
N PHE A 30 2.26 19.37 -3.31
CA PHE A 30 2.74 18.87 -4.60
C PHE A 30 4.19 19.26 -4.91
N LEU A 31 4.73 20.25 -4.22
CA LEU A 31 6.03 20.84 -4.58
C LEU A 31 7.25 20.00 -4.18
N LYS A 32 7.08 19.01 -3.31
CA LYS A 32 8.19 18.22 -2.77
C LYS A 32 7.83 16.74 -2.72
N LEU A 33 8.81 15.87 -2.94
CA LEU A 33 8.67 14.41 -2.73
C LEU A 33 8.42 14.02 -1.26
N ARG A 34 8.62 14.94 -0.32
CA ARG A 34 8.24 14.81 1.10
C ARG A 34 7.35 15.99 1.46
N PRO A 35 6.07 15.94 1.14
CA PRO A 35 5.15 17.02 1.48
C PRO A 35 4.94 17.11 2.98
N VAL A 36 4.62 18.31 3.45
CA VAL A 36 4.02 18.47 4.76
C VAL A 36 2.54 18.18 4.58
N ILE A 37 2.08 17.08 5.12
CA ILE A 37 0.67 16.69 5.12
C ILE A 37 0.01 17.41 6.27
N ASP A 38 -0.79 18.44 5.96
CA ASP A 38 -1.49 19.29 6.90
C ASP A 38 -2.99 19.10 6.68
N THR A 39 -3.44 17.88 6.94
CA THR A 39 -4.86 17.48 6.83
C THR A 39 -5.19 16.57 7.99
N THR A 40 -6.44 16.57 8.41
CA THR A 40 -6.92 15.81 9.57
C THR A 40 -8.20 15.06 9.21
N GLY A 41 -8.66 14.19 10.09
CA GLY A 41 -9.89 13.45 9.89
C GLY A 41 -9.80 12.36 8.83
N SER A 42 -10.91 12.04 8.20
CA SER A 42 -11.04 10.94 7.22
C SER A 42 -10.24 11.13 5.94
N ASP A 43 -9.81 12.37 5.63
CA ASP A 43 -9.02 12.66 4.43
C ASP A 43 -7.54 12.26 4.59
N LEU A 44 -7.02 12.26 5.80
CA LEU A 44 -5.62 12.00 6.07
C LEU A 44 -5.16 10.60 5.59
N PRO A 45 -5.83 9.49 5.92
CA PRO A 45 -5.43 8.16 5.44
C PRO A 45 -5.44 8.06 3.92
N ARG A 46 -6.45 8.64 3.26
CA ARG A 46 -6.57 8.66 1.82
C ARG A 46 -5.45 9.46 1.15
N LEU A 47 -5.12 10.63 1.70
CA LEU A 47 -4.01 11.45 1.20
C LEU A 47 -2.65 10.76 1.40
N ILE A 48 -2.44 10.10 2.55
CA ILE A 48 -1.22 9.31 2.80
C ILE A 48 -1.10 8.19 1.77
N LEU A 49 -2.19 7.48 1.47
CA LEU A 49 -2.22 6.43 0.46
C LEU A 49 -1.89 6.98 -0.93
N ALA A 50 -2.55 8.06 -1.36
CA ALA A 50 -2.28 8.73 -2.63
C ALA A 50 -0.79 9.11 -2.76
N TYR A 51 -0.24 9.68 -1.70
CA TYR A 51 1.16 10.07 -1.65
C TYR A 51 2.10 8.86 -1.81
N HIS A 52 1.91 7.80 -1.03
CA HIS A 52 2.77 6.62 -1.11
C HIS A 52 2.72 5.97 -2.49
N TYR A 53 1.53 5.87 -3.08
CA TYR A 53 1.37 5.31 -4.42
C TYR A 53 2.01 6.20 -5.50
N ALA A 54 1.90 7.53 -5.38
CA ALA A 54 2.58 8.45 -6.30
C ALA A 54 4.11 8.28 -6.23
N VAL A 55 4.67 8.08 -5.03
CA VAL A 55 6.10 7.79 -4.85
C VAL A 55 6.46 6.43 -5.45
N LEU A 56 5.68 5.38 -5.18
CA LEU A 56 5.93 4.04 -5.73
C LEU A 56 5.93 4.04 -7.26
N HIS A 57 4.95 4.69 -7.89
CA HIS A 57 4.92 4.84 -9.35
C HIS A 57 6.11 5.63 -9.89
N THR A 58 6.53 6.66 -9.17
CA THR A 58 7.72 7.45 -9.55
C THR A 58 8.99 6.61 -9.46
N VAL A 59 9.12 5.78 -8.43
CA VAL A 59 10.25 4.83 -8.31
C VAL A 59 10.20 3.79 -9.41
N ALA A 60 9.01 3.24 -9.73
CA ALA A 60 8.85 2.28 -10.83
C ALA A 60 9.29 2.85 -12.18
N GLU A 61 8.96 4.11 -12.45
CA GLU A 61 9.26 4.76 -13.75
C GLU A 61 10.74 5.15 -13.89
N PHE A 62 11.35 5.66 -12.84
CA PHE A 62 12.68 6.29 -12.93
C PHE A 62 13.82 5.52 -12.28
N SER A 63 13.53 4.36 -11.66
CA SER A 63 14.51 3.53 -10.97
C SER A 63 14.57 2.13 -11.57
N THR A 64 15.70 1.48 -11.44
CA THR A 64 15.90 0.05 -11.75
C THR A 64 15.71 -0.83 -10.50
N SER A 65 15.25 -0.26 -9.40
CA SER A 65 15.07 -0.97 -8.14
C SER A 65 13.92 -1.97 -8.22
N VAL A 66 14.13 -3.15 -7.67
CA VAL A 66 13.07 -4.13 -7.45
C VAL A 66 12.32 -3.74 -6.18
N PHE A 67 10.99 -3.78 -6.25
CA PHE A 67 10.17 -3.50 -5.09
C PHE A 67 10.20 -4.64 -4.07
N ALA A 68 10.35 -4.29 -2.81
CA ALA A 68 9.92 -5.17 -1.73
C ALA A 68 8.39 -5.33 -1.75
N PRO A 69 7.83 -6.37 -1.12
CA PRO A 69 6.39 -6.51 -0.99
C PRO A 69 5.75 -5.25 -0.40
N ILE A 70 4.68 -4.77 -1.03
CA ILE A 70 3.88 -3.67 -0.51
C ILE A 70 2.92 -4.27 0.51
N VAL A 71 3.04 -3.87 1.76
CA VAL A 71 2.14 -4.30 2.83
C VAL A 71 1.23 -3.14 3.19
N PHE A 72 -0.07 -3.36 3.03
CA PHE A 72 -1.10 -2.42 3.42
C PHE A 72 -1.91 -3.04 4.55
N ASP A 73 -1.80 -2.47 5.73
CA ASP A 73 -2.51 -2.94 6.92
C ASP A 73 -3.59 -1.94 7.32
N THR A 74 -4.77 -2.47 7.51
CA THR A 74 -5.92 -1.83 8.14
C THR A 74 -6.38 -0.48 7.56
N ALA A 75 -7.14 -0.56 6.48
CA ALA A 75 -7.86 0.59 5.92
C ALA A 75 -8.99 1.16 6.83
N GLN A 76 -9.33 0.48 7.91
CA GLN A 76 -10.59 0.70 8.66
C GLN A 76 -10.47 1.59 9.89
N HIS A 77 -9.35 2.23 10.14
CA HIS A 77 -9.22 3.16 11.25
C HIS A 77 -9.65 4.58 10.87
N GLN A 78 -10.40 5.22 11.74
CA GLN A 78 -10.80 6.64 11.72
C GLN A 78 -12.10 6.95 10.95
N ASP A 79 -13.26 6.55 11.48
CA ASP A 79 -14.60 7.11 11.16
C ASP A 79 -14.86 7.37 9.65
N GLN A 80 -14.34 6.51 8.78
CA GLN A 80 -14.62 6.59 7.35
C GLN A 80 -15.98 5.97 7.05
N ASP A 81 -16.76 6.62 6.20
CA ASP A 81 -17.97 6.02 5.67
C ASP A 81 -17.66 4.83 4.74
N GLU A 82 -18.63 3.96 4.53
CA GLU A 82 -18.47 2.74 3.70
C GLU A 82 -18.04 3.06 2.26
N THR A 83 -18.49 4.18 1.71
CA THR A 83 -18.15 4.61 0.35
C THR A 83 -16.66 4.92 0.25
N ASN A 84 -16.13 5.66 1.21
CA ASN A 84 -14.71 5.99 1.25
C ASN A 84 -13.83 4.78 1.53
N ILE A 85 -14.28 3.83 2.37
CA ILE A 85 -13.56 2.57 2.61
C ILE A 85 -13.50 1.74 1.32
N THR A 86 -14.62 1.60 0.63
CA THR A 86 -14.67 0.86 -0.64
C THR A 86 -13.74 1.49 -1.68
N ALA A 87 -13.80 2.80 -1.88
CA ALA A 87 -12.93 3.51 -2.80
C ALA A 87 -11.43 3.36 -2.45
N LEU A 88 -11.10 3.33 -1.16
CA LEU A 88 -9.74 3.12 -0.69
C LEU A 88 -9.24 1.70 -0.99
N ILE A 89 -10.09 0.68 -0.78
CA ILE A 89 -9.77 -0.72 -1.09
C ILE A 89 -9.59 -0.89 -2.61
N GLU A 90 -10.52 -0.43 -3.43
CA GLU A 90 -10.42 -0.45 -4.89
C GLU A 90 -9.14 0.21 -5.36
N PHE A 91 -8.88 1.41 -4.87
CA PHE A 91 -7.66 2.14 -5.19
C PHE A 91 -6.39 1.36 -4.84
N ALA A 92 -6.33 0.77 -3.65
CA ALA A 92 -5.17 0.02 -3.18
C ALA A 92 -4.85 -1.19 -4.08
N PHE A 93 -5.87 -1.87 -4.58
CA PHE A 93 -5.70 -3.01 -5.48
C PHE A 93 -5.43 -2.60 -6.93
N GLU A 94 -6.16 -1.62 -7.45
CA GLU A 94 -6.11 -1.27 -8.87
C GLU A 94 -4.93 -0.38 -9.23
N GLN A 95 -4.51 0.47 -8.32
CA GLN A 95 -3.44 1.45 -8.58
C GLN A 95 -2.05 0.99 -8.12
N ARG A 96 -1.89 -0.26 -7.69
CA ARG A 96 -0.54 -0.76 -7.38
C ARG A 96 0.34 -0.78 -8.63
N PRO A 97 1.64 -0.50 -8.52
CA PRO A 97 2.57 -0.67 -9.63
C PRO A 97 2.55 -2.12 -10.14
N ALA A 98 2.73 -2.30 -11.45
CA ALA A 98 2.82 -3.62 -12.05
C ALA A 98 3.97 -4.44 -11.42
N ASP A 99 3.83 -5.77 -11.47
CA ASP A 99 4.84 -6.73 -11.01
C ASP A 99 5.28 -6.59 -9.55
N THR A 100 4.40 -6.04 -8.70
CA THR A 100 4.63 -5.94 -7.26
C THR A 100 3.84 -6.99 -6.49
N GLN A 101 4.50 -7.62 -5.51
CA GLN A 101 3.78 -8.40 -4.51
C GLN A 101 3.03 -7.46 -3.58
N PHE A 102 1.74 -7.74 -3.38
CA PHE A 102 0.86 -6.92 -2.54
C PHE A 102 0.23 -7.78 -1.45
N VAL A 103 0.37 -7.36 -0.21
CA VAL A 103 -0.23 -7.99 0.96
C VAL A 103 -1.20 -7.01 1.58
N PHE A 104 -2.45 -7.38 1.66
CA PHE A 104 -3.52 -6.54 2.17
C PHE A 104 -4.15 -7.15 3.42
N GLY A 105 -4.01 -6.48 4.55
CA GLY A 105 -4.65 -6.83 5.81
C GLY A 105 -5.93 -6.03 6.03
N THR A 106 -7.05 -6.71 6.24
CA THR A 106 -8.34 -6.05 6.50
C THR A 106 -9.27 -6.94 7.30
N VAL A 107 -10.21 -6.34 8.01
CA VAL A 107 -11.31 -7.08 8.68
C VAL A 107 -12.47 -7.37 7.73
N GLY A 108 -12.55 -6.72 6.58
CA GLY A 108 -13.58 -6.95 5.58
C GLY A 108 -13.28 -6.26 4.27
N LEU A 109 -13.76 -6.81 3.17
CA LEU A 109 -13.55 -6.28 1.82
C LEU A 109 -14.67 -5.36 1.33
N HIS A 110 -15.67 -5.08 2.16
CA HIS A 110 -16.77 -4.14 1.86
C HIS A 110 -17.33 -4.29 0.45
N ASN A 111 -17.68 -5.54 0.06
CA ASN A 111 -18.18 -5.91 -1.27
C ASN A 111 -17.18 -5.79 -2.43
N TYR A 112 -15.92 -5.39 -2.18
CA TYR A 112 -14.91 -5.43 -3.22
C TYR A 112 -14.60 -6.88 -3.60
N GLN A 113 -14.73 -7.19 -4.89
CA GLN A 113 -14.39 -8.49 -5.45
C GLN A 113 -13.12 -8.35 -6.29
N TYR A 114 -12.13 -9.14 -5.96
CA TYR A 114 -10.91 -9.20 -6.74
C TYR A 114 -10.67 -10.63 -7.26
N SER A 115 -10.01 -10.73 -8.39
CA SER A 115 -9.59 -12.01 -8.97
C SER A 115 -8.08 -12.17 -8.85
N GLY A 116 -7.63 -13.40 -8.65
CA GLY A 116 -6.20 -13.72 -8.70
C GLY A 116 -5.39 -13.46 -7.43
N ALA A 117 -6.04 -13.33 -6.26
CA ALA A 117 -5.33 -13.27 -4.99
C ALA A 117 -5.60 -14.50 -4.13
N THR A 118 -4.65 -14.80 -3.25
CA THR A 118 -4.82 -15.83 -2.21
C THR A 118 -5.41 -15.16 -0.97
N VAL A 119 -6.57 -15.65 -0.54
CA VAL A 119 -7.21 -15.19 0.70
C VAL A 119 -6.77 -16.07 1.85
N ILE A 120 -6.24 -15.43 2.88
CA ILE A 120 -5.92 -16.08 4.14
C ILE A 120 -6.90 -15.54 5.19
N SER A 121 -7.90 -16.36 5.54
CA SER A 121 -8.85 -16.02 6.60
C SER A 121 -8.31 -16.47 7.94
N GLN A 122 -8.30 -15.56 8.91
CA GLN A 122 -7.92 -15.89 10.29
C GLN A 122 -9.16 -15.87 11.18
N GLU A 123 -9.44 -16.98 11.83
CA GLU A 123 -10.49 -17.04 12.84
C GLU A 123 -10.07 -16.26 14.11
N LYS A 124 -11.05 -15.62 14.74
CA LYS A 124 -10.83 -14.84 15.95
C LYS A 124 -10.14 -15.68 17.04
N GLY A 125 -8.96 -15.24 17.46
CA GLY A 125 -8.44 -15.71 18.74
C GLY A 125 -6.93 -15.85 18.88
N ARG A 126 -6.17 -16.31 17.90
CA ARG A 126 -4.71 -16.44 18.02
C ARG A 126 -4.06 -16.29 16.65
N LEU A 127 -3.33 -15.21 16.49
CA LEU A 127 -2.55 -14.90 15.28
C LEU A 127 -1.48 -15.94 14.95
N LEU A 128 -1.00 -16.66 15.96
CA LEU A 128 0.03 -17.70 15.82
C LEU A 128 -0.43 -18.97 16.50
N SER A 129 -0.77 -19.99 15.72
CA SER A 129 -0.88 -21.34 16.24
C SER A 129 0.52 -21.99 16.30
N LYS A 130 0.76 -22.85 17.29
CA LYS A 130 2.03 -23.58 17.37
C LYS A 130 2.29 -24.42 16.13
N ALA A 131 1.24 -25.02 15.56
CA ALA A 131 1.35 -25.83 14.34
C ALA A 131 1.74 -24.98 13.13
N SER A 132 1.12 -23.80 12.93
CA SER A 132 1.48 -22.87 11.85
C SER A 132 2.89 -22.31 12.00
N TYR A 133 3.33 -22.06 13.23
CA TYR A 133 4.70 -21.62 13.49
C TYR A 133 5.73 -22.70 13.13
N GLU A 134 5.49 -23.95 13.54
CA GLU A 134 6.41 -25.06 13.24
C GLU A 134 6.49 -25.32 11.73
N GLN A 135 5.37 -25.26 11.02
CA GLN A 135 5.37 -25.40 9.57
C GLN A 135 6.16 -24.26 8.90
N ALA A 136 5.87 -23.01 9.23
CA ALA A 136 6.60 -21.86 8.69
C ALA A 136 8.10 -21.92 9.01
N ARG A 137 8.47 -22.39 10.20
CA ARG A 137 9.87 -22.58 10.58
C ARG A 137 10.56 -23.61 9.69
N LEU A 138 9.91 -24.73 9.41
CA LEU A 138 10.45 -25.77 8.54
C LEU A 138 10.64 -25.24 7.10
N ASP A 139 9.69 -24.46 6.60
CA ASP A 139 9.73 -23.90 5.26
C ASP A 139 10.85 -22.84 5.10
N ILE A 140 11.12 -22.07 6.15
CA ILE A 140 12.10 -20.97 6.11
C ILE A 140 13.52 -21.41 6.48
N SER A 141 13.68 -22.45 7.35
CA SER A 141 14.99 -22.92 7.83
C SER A 141 16.02 -23.15 6.72
N PRO A 142 15.70 -23.80 5.59
CA PRO A 142 16.68 -24.01 4.52
C PRO A 142 17.25 -22.72 3.93
N PHE A 143 16.42 -21.68 3.83
CA PHE A 143 16.85 -20.37 3.30
C PHE A 143 17.75 -19.62 4.31
N VAL A 144 17.43 -19.73 5.59
CA VAL A 144 18.26 -19.14 6.67
C VAL A 144 19.63 -19.83 6.71
N GLU A 145 19.68 -21.17 6.66
CA GLU A 145 20.92 -21.94 6.64
C GLU A 145 21.77 -21.58 5.41
N GLN A 146 21.16 -21.44 4.24
CA GLN A 146 21.85 -21.02 3.02
C GLN A 146 22.45 -19.63 3.13
N LEU A 147 21.72 -18.67 3.73
CA LEU A 147 22.22 -17.32 3.98
C LEU A 147 23.35 -17.29 5.00
N MET A 148 23.30 -18.15 6.02
CA MET A 148 24.35 -18.26 7.03
C MET A 148 25.63 -18.90 6.47
N ALA A 149 25.50 -19.87 5.58
CA ALA A 149 26.63 -20.55 4.92
C ALA A 149 27.32 -19.67 3.85
N SER A 150 26.67 -18.62 3.36
CA SER A 150 27.20 -17.70 2.34
C SER A 150 28.00 -16.51 2.91
N ARG A 151 28.13 -16.43 4.22
CA ARG A 151 28.97 -15.44 4.94
C ARG A 151 30.30 -16.01 5.37
#